data_26a5844ec685fc0ff327b0c098bd2557
#
_entry.id   26a5844ec685fc0ff327b0c098bd2557
#
_cell.length_a   1.000
_cell.length_b   1.000
_cell.length_c   1.000
_cell.angle_alpha   90.00
_cell.angle_beta   90.00
_cell.angle_gamma   90.00
#
_symmetry.space_group_name_H-M   'P 1'
#
loop_
_entity.id
_entity.type
_entity.pdbx_description
1 polymer ?
#
loop_
_entity_poly.entity_id
_entity_poly.type
_entity_poly.pdbx_seq_one_letter_code
_entity_poly.pdbx_strand_id
1 'polypeptide(L)'
;MCEHAIQTKERFCKKLANFAGLYVLLKLLIFPFQRLTSPGLTFSLVKTDGVPWYLFAMCVFYTCAYLLRHVDKRKTLAIAVLAALLAGYDNGIGDVFAFSRCLVFFPWFVLGWMCNVDKLEYQLHRPVMQILAPVTVLAFFIICRLNIDSFYIFRRFFTGRSSYEALLDDAGEVGILFRLSAYMITFIIGVCILSIIPRHKIFHLDALGKESMSIYFFHRPVLFYLEYVETYPFLYQHFHGWANILWLIIAIILVIILAQPLFEKPFKIYNAWIQQRVHVS
;
A
#
# COMPACT_ATOMS: atom_id res chain seq x y z
N MET A 1 10.47 14.41 2.74
CA MET A 1 9.94 13.82 4.00
C MET A 1 10.84 12.69 4.53
N CYS A 2 11.26 11.70 3.71
CA CYS A 2 12.14 10.60 4.13
C CYS A 2 13.52 11.10 4.56
N GLU A 3 14.20 11.93 3.78
CA GLU A 3 15.52 12.49 4.13
C GLU A 3 15.55 13.13 5.51
N HIS A 4 14.55 13.95 5.83
CA HIS A 4 14.48 14.61 7.13
C HIS A 4 14.30 13.62 8.30
N ALA A 5 13.60 12.52 8.08
CA ALA A 5 13.36 11.51 9.10
C ALA A 5 14.58 10.64 9.42
N ILE A 6 15.52 10.49 8.48
CA ILE A 6 16.71 9.64 8.64
C ILE A 6 18.00 10.41 8.92
N GLN A 7 17.94 11.75 9.01
CA GLN A 7 19.12 12.59 9.25
C GLN A 7 19.74 12.38 10.64
N THR A 8 18.90 12.19 11.65
CA THR A 8 19.35 12.01 13.04
C THR A 8 18.80 10.70 13.62
N LYS A 9 19.59 10.08 14.50
CA LYS A 9 19.20 8.86 15.22
C LYS A 9 17.86 9.04 15.96
N GLU A 10 17.67 10.20 16.61
CA GLU A 10 16.44 10.50 17.35
C GLU A 10 15.20 10.52 16.44
N ARG A 11 15.27 11.21 15.30
CA ARG A 11 14.14 11.28 14.35
C ARG A 11 13.82 9.90 13.76
N PHE A 12 14.85 9.13 13.43
CA PHE A 12 14.71 7.77 12.97
C PHE A 12 14.00 6.90 14.01
N CYS A 13 14.48 6.92 15.29
CA CYS A 13 13.86 6.12 16.36
C CYS A 13 12.41 6.54 16.62
N LYS A 14 12.08 7.83 16.58
CA LYS A 14 10.69 8.32 16.70
C LYS A 14 9.81 7.80 15.57
N LYS A 15 10.30 7.82 14.32
CA LYS A 15 9.56 7.27 13.17
C LYS A 15 9.37 5.76 13.28
N LEU A 16 10.43 5.03 13.64
CA LEU A 16 10.37 3.59 13.80
C LEU A 16 9.39 3.20 14.92
N ALA A 17 9.48 3.82 16.08
CA ALA A 17 8.58 3.59 17.21
C ALA A 17 7.12 3.90 16.83
N ASN A 18 6.88 4.97 16.05
CA ASN A 18 5.55 5.32 15.60
C ASN A 18 4.95 4.23 14.69
N PHE A 19 5.66 3.78 13.65
CA PHE A 19 5.14 2.74 12.76
C PHE A 19 5.02 1.39 13.45
N ALA A 20 5.98 1.01 14.30
CA ALA A 20 5.93 -0.25 15.05
C ALA A 20 4.75 -0.28 16.03
N GLY A 21 4.50 0.80 16.76
CA GLY A 21 3.37 0.87 17.67
C GLY A 21 2.03 0.90 16.93
N LEU A 22 1.94 1.65 15.82
CA LEU A 22 0.74 1.61 14.96
C LEU A 22 0.51 0.21 14.38
N TYR A 23 1.56 -0.52 14.02
CA TYR A 23 1.45 -1.92 13.59
C TYR A 23 0.81 -2.80 14.65
N VAL A 24 1.32 -2.73 15.88
CA VAL A 24 0.79 -3.51 17.01
C VAL A 24 -0.66 -3.12 17.32
N LEU A 25 -0.95 -1.82 17.38
CA LEU A 25 -2.31 -1.33 17.63
C LEU A 25 -3.29 -1.81 16.55
N LEU A 26 -2.91 -1.76 15.27
CA LEU A 26 -3.75 -2.22 14.18
C LEU A 26 -3.99 -3.73 14.24
N LYS A 27 -2.96 -4.51 14.59
CA LYS A 27 -3.09 -5.97 14.79
C LYS A 27 -4.07 -6.30 15.91
N LEU A 28 -3.97 -5.59 17.02
CA LEU A 28 -4.89 -5.77 18.16
C LEU A 28 -6.32 -5.34 17.81
N LEU A 29 -6.48 -4.26 17.05
CA LEU A 29 -7.79 -3.77 16.61
C LEU A 29 -8.47 -4.74 15.63
N ILE A 30 -7.73 -5.28 14.66
CA ILE A 30 -8.30 -6.15 13.62
C ILE A 30 -8.64 -7.55 14.17
N PHE A 31 -7.83 -8.07 15.07
CA PHE A 31 -7.92 -9.47 15.53
C PHE A 31 -9.33 -9.91 16.01
N PRO A 32 -10.05 -9.17 16.88
CA PRO A 32 -11.38 -9.57 17.30
C PRO A 32 -12.38 -9.67 16.14
N PHE A 33 -12.28 -8.77 15.17
CA PHE A 33 -13.16 -8.79 13.99
C PHE A 33 -12.80 -9.92 13.03
N GLN A 34 -11.52 -10.25 12.86
CA GLN A 34 -11.11 -11.44 12.09
C GLN A 34 -11.64 -12.74 12.71
N ARG A 35 -11.73 -12.82 14.03
CA ARG A 35 -12.29 -14.01 14.69
C ARG A 35 -13.78 -14.19 14.46
N LEU A 36 -14.52 -13.14 14.12
CA LEU A 36 -15.94 -13.27 13.74
C LEU A 36 -16.10 -14.07 12.44
N THR A 37 -15.22 -13.85 11.46
CA THR A 37 -15.25 -14.56 10.17
C THR A 37 -14.43 -15.85 10.18
N SER A 38 -13.47 -15.98 11.11
CA SER A 38 -12.56 -17.13 11.21
C SER A 38 -12.32 -17.52 12.68
N PRO A 39 -13.25 -18.27 13.33
CA PRO A 39 -13.21 -18.55 14.77
C PRO A 39 -11.96 -19.28 15.27
N GLY A 40 -11.29 -20.08 14.40
CA GLY A 40 -10.06 -20.81 14.72
C GLY A 40 -8.77 -19.98 14.64
N LEU A 41 -8.85 -18.69 14.30
CA LEU A 41 -7.67 -17.85 14.14
C LEU A 41 -6.95 -17.60 15.47
N THR A 42 -5.64 -17.84 15.50
CA THR A 42 -4.76 -17.49 16.63
C THR A 42 -4.08 -16.14 16.39
N PHE A 43 -3.95 -15.34 17.47
CA PHE A 43 -3.21 -14.07 17.36
C PHE A 43 -1.75 -14.30 17.06
N SER A 44 -1.24 -13.61 16.05
CA SER A 44 0.18 -13.63 15.68
C SER A 44 0.64 -12.25 15.23
N LEU A 45 1.73 -11.76 15.82
CA LEU A 45 2.40 -10.55 15.35
C LEU A 45 3.28 -10.80 14.12
N VAL A 46 3.64 -12.06 13.87
CA VAL A 46 4.58 -12.44 12.81
C VAL A 46 3.89 -12.67 11.48
N LYS A 47 2.73 -13.33 11.48
CA LYS A 47 1.92 -13.52 10.27
C LYS A 47 1.23 -12.22 9.91
N THR A 48 1.55 -11.66 8.75
CA THR A 48 1.00 -10.38 8.29
C THR A 48 -0.06 -10.57 7.22
N ASP A 49 -1.18 -11.16 7.62
CA ASP A 49 -2.34 -11.27 6.75
C ASP A 49 -3.09 -9.94 6.64
N GLY A 50 -3.32 -9.50 5.41
CA GLY A 50 -4.11 -8.29 5.13
C GLY A 50 -3.34 -6.98 5.34
N VAL A 51 -4.04 -5.95 5.79
CA VAL A 51 -3.63 -4.54 5.81
C VAL A 51 -2.38 -4.21 6.65
N PRO A 52 -2.12 -4.82 7.83
CA PRO A 52 -1.02 -4.40 8.70
C PRO A 52 0.38 -4.47 8.08
N TRP A 53 0.58 -5.27 7.02
CA TRP A 53 1.87 -5.45 6.37
C TRP A 53 2.56 -4.14 5.98
N TYR A 54 1.79 -3.13 5.57
CA TYR A 54 2.33 -1.85 5.14
C TYR A 54 3.05 -1.10 6.28
N LEU A 55 2.48 -1.10 7.48
CA LEU A 55 3.11 -0.47 8.64
C LEU A 55 4.41 -1.17 9.04
N PHE A 56 4.43 -2.50 8.96
CA PHE A 56 5.64 -3.27 9.17
C PHE A 56 6.69 -2.97 8.07
N ALA A 57 6.27 -2.97 6.80
CA ALA A 57 7.15 -2.63 5.69
C ALA A 57 7.77 -1.22 5.84
N MET A 58 7.00 -0.25 6.34
CA MET A 58 7.53 1.09 6.63
C MET A 58 8.62 1.06 7.72
N CYS A 59 8.51 0.20 8.74
CA CYS A 59 9.59 0.00 9.71
C CYS A 59 10.85 -0.52 9.02
N VAL A 60 10.72 -1.53 8.16
CA VAL A 60 11.85 -2.10 7.40
C VAL A 60 12.45 -1.03 6.46
N PHE A 61 11.63 -0.30 5.72
CA PHE A 61 12.07 0.71 4.76
C PHE A 61 12.84 1.85 5.42
N TYR A 62 12.33 2.39 6.54
CA TYR A 62 13.05 3.43 7.28
C TYR A 62 14.34 2.91 7.89
N THR A 63 14.38 1.65 8.35
CA THR A 63 15.59 1.02 8.87
C THR A 63 16.63 0.85 7.75
N CYS A 64 16.26 0.29 6.61
CA CYS A 64 17.14 0.18 5.46
C CYS A 64 17.65 1.54 4.97
N ALA A 65 16.76 2.54 4.86
CA ALA A 65 17.14 3.89 4.46
C ALA A 65 18.11 4.54 5.45
N TYR A 66 17.92 4.34 6.75
CA TYR A 66 18.84 4.84 7.77
C TYR A 66 20.21 4.18 7.69
N LEU A 67 20.28 2.86 7.50
CA LEU A 67 21.54 2.13 7.34
C LEU A 67 22.27 2.52 6.06
N LEU A 68 21.53 2.69 4.97
CA LEU A 68 22.05 3.00 3.64
C LEU A 68 22.16 4.52 3.35
N ARG A 69 21.94 5.39 4.33
CA ARG A 69 21.90 6.85 4.11
C ARG A 69 23.19 7.45 3.55
N HIS A 70 24.34 6.78 3.73
CA HIS A 70 25.64 7.19 3.20
C HIS A 70 26.00 6.50 1.88
N VAL A 71 25.17 5.58 1.40
CA VAL A 71 25.34 4.89 0.13
C VAL A 71 24.68 5.70 -0.98
N ASP A 72 25.29 5.70 -2.18
CA ASP A 72 24.69 6.34 -3.34
C ASP A 72 23.27 5.77 -3.59
N LYS A 73 22.29 6.67 -3.68
CA LYS A 73 20.87 6.30 -3.81
C LYS A 73 20.58 5.53 -5.10
N ARG A 74 21.36 5.78 -6.20
CA ARG A 74 21.19 5.03 -7.46
C ARG A 74 21.66 3.59 -7.31
N LYS A 75 22.79 3.36 -6.59
CA LYS A 75 23.26 2.01 -6.27
C LYS A 75 22.28 1.30 -5.36
N THR A 76 21.75 2.00 -4.34
CA THR A 76 20.70 1.47 -3.47
C THR A 76 19.46 1.05 -4.26
N LEU A 77 19.02 1.86 -5.23
CA LEU A 77 17.88 1.52 -6.09
C LEU A 77 18.17 0.29 -6.94
N ALA A 78 19.33 0.22 -7.57
CA ALA A 78 19.71 -0.92 -8.41
C ALA A 78 19.74 -2.24 -7.60
N ILE A 79 20.34 -2.22 -6.40
CA ILE A 79 20.37 -3.37 -5.50
C ILE A 79 18.94 -3.73 -5.03
N ALA A 80 18.11 -2.75 -4.70
CA ALA A 80 16.74 -2.96 -4.28
C ALA A 80 15.90 -3.61 -5.41
N VAL A 81 16.04 -3.15 -6.64
CA VAL A 81 15.36 -3.75 -7.81
C VAL A 81 15.84 -5.18 -8.02
N LEU A 82 17.15 -5.43 -7.99
CA LEU A 82 17.71 -6.77 -8.14
C LEU A 82 17.20 -7.71 -7.05
N ALA A 83 17.23 -7.30 -5.79
CA ALA A 83 16.71 -8.08 -4.67
C ALA A 83 15.22 -8.38 -4.82
N ALA A 84 14.43 -7.42 -5.28
CA ALA A 84 12.98 -7.57 -5.52
C ALA A 84 12.67 -8.54 -6.67
N LEU A 85 13.50 -8.55 -7.72
CA LEU A 85 13.38 -9.50 -8.84
C LEU A 85 13.76 -10.92 -8.40
N LEU A 86 14.82 -11.06 -7.61
CA LEU A 86 15.29 -12.36 -7.13
C LEU A 86 14.38 -12.97 -6.04
N ALA A 87 13.73 -12.13 -5.22
CA ALA A 87 12.83 -12.58 -4.16
C ALA A 87 11.66 -13.45 -4.65
N GLY A 88 11.30 -13.34 -5.92
CA GLY A 88 10.23 -14.15 -6.51
C GLY A 88 10.59 -15.62 -6.75
N TYR A 89 11.87 -15.97 -6.75
CA TYR A 89 12.32 -17.37 -6.91
C TYR A 89 12.31 -18.16 -5.61
N ASP A 90 12.23 -17.49 -4.46
CA ASP A 90 12.22 -18.16 -3.16
C ASP A 90 10.79 -18.42 -2.69
N ASN A 91 10.43 -19.69 -2.58
CA ASN A 91 9.14 -20.15 -2.08
C ASN A 91 9.01 -20.02 -0.55
N GLY A 92 10.13 -19.89 0.18
CA GLY A 92 10.19 -19.73 1.62
C GLY A 92 9.95 -18.28 2.08
N ILE A 93 10.18 -17.30 1.21
CA ILE A 93 9.96 -15.87 1.49
C ILE A 93 8.45 -15.56 1.34
N GLY A 94 7.65 -16.15 2.22
CA GLY A 94 6.19 -16.02 2.18
C GLY A 94 5.63 -14.87 3.03
N ASP A 95 4.48 -15.15 3.66
CA ASP A 95 3.72 -14.19 4.47
C ASP A 95 4.33 -13.89 5.86
N VAL A 96 5.43 -14.58 6.23
CA VAL A 96 6.13 -14.30 7.49
C VAL A 96 6.74 -12.90 7.41
N PHE A 97 6.29 -12.01 8.29
CA PHE A 97 6.64 -10.58 8.29
C PHE A 97 6.39 -9.86 6.96
N ALA A 98 5.58 -10.42 6.04
CA ALA A 98 5.41 -9.91 4.68
C ALA A 98 6.75 -9.59 3.97
N PHE A 99 7.80 -10.39 4.22
CA PHE A 99 9.17 -10.08 3.80
C PHE A 99 9.29 -9.99 2.27
N SER A 100 8.58 -10.85 1.52
CA SER A 100 8.50 -10.76 0.07
C SER A 100 8.00 -9.38 -0.38
N ARG A 101 6.93 -8.87 0.25
CA ARG A 101 6.40 -7.54 -0.06
C ARG A 101 7.38 -6.43 0.34
N CYS A 102 8.08 -6.57 1.46
CA CYS A 102 9.11 -5.60 1.84
C CYS A 102 10.17 -5.48 0.75
N LEU A 103 10.66 -6.60 0.20
CA LEU A 103 11.64 -6.58 -0.89
C LEU A 103 11.04 -5.99 -2.18
N VAL A 104 9.84 -6.44 -2.57
CA VAL A 104 9.18 -6.01 -3.82
C VAL A 104 8.79 -4.53 -3.80
N PHE A 105 8.41 -3.97 -2.66
CA PHE A 105 8.01 -2.56 -2.57
C PHE A 105 9.13 -1.61 -2.16
N PHE A 106 10.26 -2.09 -1.68
CA PHE A 106 11.40 -1.24 -1.31
C PHE A 106 11.94 -0.37 -2.45
N PRO A 107 12.05 -0.84 -3.72
CA PRO A 107 12.44 0.02 -4.84
C PRO A 107 11.57 1.27 -4.99
N TRP A 108 10.26 1.16 -4.79
CA TRP A 108 9.33 2.28 -4.84
C TRP A 108 9.56 3.30 -3.73
N PHE A 109 9.88 2.81 -2.53
CA PHE A 109 10.27 3.68 -1.43
C PHE A 109 11.57 4.43 -1.73
N VAL A 110 12.58 3.75 -2.29
CA VAL A 110 13.84 4.38 -2.68
C VAL A 110 13.64 5.40 -3.81
N LEU A 111 12.81 5.10 -4.81
CA LEU A 111 12.41 6.07 -5.84
C LEU A 111 11.79 7.33 -5.22
N GLY A 112 10.85 7.16 -4.29
CA GLY A 112 10.27 8.28 -3.55
C GLY A 112 11.30 9.06 -2.72
N TRP A 113 12.29 8.36 -2.14
CA TRP A 113 13.39 9.00 -1.42
C TRP A 113 14.31 9.82 -2.32
N MET A 114 14.52 9.38 -3.58
CA MET A 114 15.32 10.10 -4.58
C MET A 114 14.57 11.25 -5.25
N CYS A 115 13.24 11.23 -5.19
CA CYS A 115 12.39 12.11 -5.95
C CYS A 115 12.48 13.57 -5.45
N ASN A 116 12.75 14.48 -6.38
CA ASN A 116 12.55 15.91 -6.15
C ASN A 116 11.10 16.24 -6.53
N VAL A 117 10.29 16.54 -5.52
CA VAL A 117 8.84 16.77 -5.68
C VAL A 117 8.53 17.90 -6.65
N ASP A 118 9.25 19.03 -6.54
CA ASP A 118 9.00 20.22 -7.36
C ASP A 118 9.29 19.93 -8.85
N LYS A 119 10.41 19.24 -9.13
CA LYS A 119 10.76 18.82 -10.50
C LYS A 119 9.75 17.82 -11.06
N LEU A 120 9.33 16.85 -10.23
CA LEU A 120 8.33 15.86 -10.63
C LEU A 120 7.00 16.55 -10.95
N GLU A 121 6.54 17.43 -10.07
CA GLU A 121 5.31 18.17 -10.26
C GLU A 121 5.32 19.01 -11.55
N TYR A 122 6.43 19.69 -11.83
CA TYR A 122 6.60 20.43 -13.08
C TYR A 122 6.50 19.52 -14.31
N GLN A 123 7.13 18.35 -14.30
CA GLN A 123 7.10 17.40 -15.41
C GLN A 123 5.70 16.80 -15.63
N LEU A 124 5.02 16.43 -14.55
CA LEU A 124 3.70 15.82 -14.59
C LEU A 124 2.64 16.74 -15.21
N HIS A 125 2.77 18.06 -15.03
CA HIS A 125 1.80 19.05 -15.51
C HIS A 125 2.19 19.70 -16.84
N ARG A 126 3.13 19.14 -17.59
CA ARG A 126 3.38 19.60 -18.97
C ARG A 126 2.16 19.33 -19.85
N PRO A 127 1.84 20.23 -20.83
CA PRO A 127 0.66 20.08 -21.70
C PRO A 127 0.58 18.70 -22.38
N VAL A 128 1.73 18.17 -22.81
CA VAL A 128 1.81 16.84 -23.43
C VAL A 128 1.34 15.74 -22.46
N MET A 129 1.74 15.81 -21.18
CA MET A 129 1.34 14.83 -20.17
C MET A 129 -0.15 14.93 -19.84
N GLN A 130 -0.73 16.13 -19.87
CA GLN A 130 -2.16 16.33 -19.62
C GLN A 130 -3.05 15.68 -20.69
N ILE A 131 -2.53 15.46 -21.90
CA ILE A 131 -3.24 14.75 -22.98
C ILE A 131 -2.88 13.26 -22.96
N LEU A 132 -1.58 12.95 -22.87
CA LEU A 132 -1.09 11.58 -22.98
C LEU A 132 -1.54 10.71 -21.78
N ALA A 133 -1.53 11.26 -20.56
CA ALA A 133 -1.83 10.49 -19.35
C ALA A 133 -3.26 9.93 -19.32
N PRO A 134 -4.34 10.72 -19.53
CA PRO A 134 -5.70 10.16 -19.55
C PRO A 134 -5.90 9.17 -20.69
N VAL A 135 -5.30 9.39 -21.88
CA VAL A 135 -5.36 8.45 -22.99
C VAL A 135 -4.69 7.13 -22.63
N THR A 136 -3.51 7.18 -22.01
CA THR A 136 -2.78 5.96 -21.58
C THR A 136 -3.56 5.19 -20.52
N VAL A 137 -4.12 5.87 -19.52
CA VAL A 137 -4.92 5.24 -18.46
C VAL A 137 -6.18 4.60 -19.06
N LEU A 138 -6.89 5.32 -19.95
CA LEU A 138 -8.07 4.79 -20.63
C LEU A 138 -7.74 3.58 -21.48
N ALA A 139 -6.67 3.65 -22.29
CA ALA A 139 -6.21 2.53 -23.13
C ALA A 139 -5.85 1.32 -22.26
N PHE A 140 -5.16 1.52 -21.13
CA PHE A 140 -4.85 0.45 -20.19
C PHE A 140 -6.12 -0.22 -19.64
N PHE A 141 -7.13 0.55 -19.22
CA PHE A 141 -8.40 -0.01 -18.77
C PHE A 141 -9.13 -0.79 -19.87
N ILE A 142 -9.13 -0.30 -21.10
CA ILE A 142 -9.73 -1.01 -22.25
C ILE A 142 -9.01 -2.33 -22.49
N ILE A 143 -7.67 -2.34 -22.50
CA ILE A 143 -6.87 -3.56 -22.68
C ILE A 143 -7.16 -4.56 -21.56
N CYS A 144 -7.20 -4.12 -20.30
CA CYS A 144 -7.56 -4.97 -19.16
C CYS A 144 -8.97 -5.56 -19.31
N ARG A 145 -9.92 -4.76 -19.79
CA ARG A 145 -11.32 -5.22 -19.98
C ARG A 145 -11.46 -6.22 -21.10
N LEU A 146 -10.70 -6.06 -22.18
CA LEU A 146 -10.70 -6.98 -23.32
C LEU A 146 -9.96 -8.31 -23.02
N ASN A 147 -9.02 -8.30 -22.06
CA ASN A 147 -8.19 -9.46 -21.71
C ASN A 147 -8.30 -9.79 -20.21
N ILE A 148 -9.53 -9.85 -19.69
CA ILE A 148 -9.78 -9.89 -18.24
C ILE A 148 -9.14 -11.11 -17.57
N ASP A 149 -9.17 -12.29 -18.22
CA ASP A 149 -8.64 -13.54 -17.66
C ASP A 149 -7.11 -13.50 -17.53
N SER A 150 -6.42 -13.01 -18.56
CA SER A 150 -4.96 -12.85 -18.53
C SER A 150 -4.54 -11.83 -17.46
N PHE A 151 -5.26 -10.72 -17.36
CA PHE A 151 -4.99 -9.71 -16.33
C PHE A 151 -5.37 -10.16 -14.92
N TYR A 152 -6.35 -11.04 -14.77
CA TYR A 152 -6.69 -11.62 -13.48
C TYR A 152 -5.54 -12.44 -12.89
N ILE A 153 -4.84 -13.22 -13.72
CA ILE A 153 -3.61 -13.94 -13.33
C ILE A 153 -2.48 -12.93 -13.07
N PHE A 154 -2.23 -12.02 -14.02
CA PHE A 154 -1.14 -11.06 -13.95
C PHE A 154 -1.23 -10.12 -12.75
N ARG A 155 -2.44 -9.78 -12.28
CA ARG A 155 -2.63 -8.94 -11.07
C ARG A 155 -1.88 -9.42 -9.83
N ARG A 156 -1.64 -10.74 -9.73
CA ARG A 156 -0.93 -11.33 -8.59
C ARG A 156 0.53 -10.86 -8.51
N PHE A 157 1.13 -10.49 -9.65
CA PHE A 157 2.49 -9.93 -9.70
C PHE A 157 2.57 -8.54 -9.05
N PHE A 158 1.51 -7.74 -9.12
CA PHE A 158 1.46 -6.43 -8.45
C PHE A 158 1.42 -6.54 -6.92
N THR A 159 0.96 -7.67 -6.39
CA THR A 159 0.83 -7.83 -4.92
C THR A 159 2.16 -8.07 -4.23
N GLY A 160 3.16 -8.59 -4.93
CA GLY A 160 4.46 -8.95 -4.37
C GLY A 160 4.41 -10.05 -3.29
N ARG A 161 3.32 -10.84 -3.25
CA ARG A 161 3.05 -11.81 -2.17
C ARG A 161 3.55 -13.21 -2.49
N SER A 162 3.45 -13.62 -3.74
CA SER A 162 3.68 -15.00 -4.17
C SER A 162 5.00 -15.14 -4.91
N SER A 163 5.63 -16.32 -4.81
CA SER A 163 6.77 -16.72 -5.63
C SER A 163 6.37 -16.91 -7.10
N TYR A 164 7.33 -16.96 -7.98
CA TYR A 164 7.09 -17.15 -9.42
C TYR A 164 6.53 -18.54 -9.71
N GLU A 165 7.03 -19.56 -9.03
CA GLU A 165 6.51 -20.93 -9.14
C GLU A 165 5.03 -20.98 -8.76
N ALA A 166 4.63 -20.36 -7.65
CA ALA A 166 3.23 -20.29 -7.23
C ALA A 166 2.32 -19.45 -8.16
N LEU A 167 2.90 -18.68 -9.11
CA LEU A 167 2.17 -17.84 -10.05
C LEU A 167 2.09 -18.45 -11.47
N LEU A 168 3.13 -19.16 -11.89
CA LEU A 168 3.36 -19.58 -13.25
C LEU A 168 3.58 -21.10 -13.37
N ASP A 169 3.48 -21.85 -12.27
CA ASP A 169 3.77 -23.28 -12.21
C ASP A 169 5.15 -23.59 -12.87
N ASP A 170 5.20 -24.47 -13.86
CA ASP A 170 6.43 -24.88 -14.55
C ASP A 170 7.18 -23.74 -15.28
N ALA A 171 6.53 -22.58 -15.50
CA ALA A 171 7.14 -21.41 -16.14
C ALA A 171 7.76 -20.40 -15.16
N GLY A 172 8.02 -20.80 -13.91
CA GLY A 172 8.62 -19.95 -12.87
C GLY A 172 9.93 -19.27 -13.29
N GLU A 173 10.72 -19.87 -14.17
CA GLU A 173 11.97 -19.32 -14.69
C GLU A 173 11.81 -17.94 -15.36
N VAL A 174 10.71 -17.72 -16.07
CA VAL A 174 10.42 -16.42 -16.71
C VAL A 174 9.72 -15.42 -15.79
N GLY A 175 9.48 -15.77 -14.55
CA GLY A 175 8.78 -14.94 -13.58
C GLY A 175 9.40 -13.56 -13.39
N ILE A 176 10.72 -13.44 -13.54
CA ILE A 176 11.44 -12.16 -13.49
C ILE A 176 10.96 -11.18 -14.56
N LEU A 177 10.64 -11.66 -15.78
CA LEU A 177 10.14 -10.82 -16.87
C LEU A 177 8.74 -10.30 -16.54
N PHE A 178 7.88 -11.14 -15.97
CA PHE A 178 6.55 -10.73 -15.54
C PHE A 178 6.62 -9.70 -14.39
N ARG A 179 7.53 -9.89 -13.44
CA ARG A 179 7.75 -8.91 -12.35
C ARG A 179 8.26 -7.57 -12.88
N LEU A 180 9.21 -7.61 -13.82
CA LEU A 180 9.73 -6.41 -14.47
C LEU A 180 8.61 -5.68 -15.25
N SER A 181 7.79 -6.43 -16.00
CA SER A 181 6.62 -5.89 -16.69
C SER A 181 5.63 -5.24 -15.70
N ALA A 182 5.37 -5.89 -14.56
CA ALA A 182 4.53 -5.32 -13.51
C ALA A 182 5.10 -4.00 -12.97
N TYR A 183 6.42 -3.90 -12.79
CA TYR A 183 7.07 -2.64 -12.39
C TYR A 183 6.93 -1.55 -13.45
N MET A 184 7.16 -1.88 -14.72
CA MET A 184 7.00 -0.92 -15.82
C MET A 184 5.55 -0.41 -15.91
N ILE A 185 4.58 -1.31 -15.86
CA ILE A 185 3.16 -0.93 -15.86
C ILE A 185 2.83 -0.04 -14.65
N THR A 186 3.25 -0.44 -13.45
CA THR A 186 3.01 0.34 -12.23
C THR A 186 3.62 1.73 -12.32
N PHE A 187 4.84 1.84 -12.85
CA PHE A 187 5.51 3.13 -13.03
C PHE A 187 4.77 4.01 -14.02
N ILE A 188 4.48 3.50 -15.21
CA ILE A 188 3.81 4.26 -16.28
C ILE A 188 2.43 4.71 -15.83
N ILE A 189 1.59 3.78 -15.37
CA ILE A 189 0.22 4.09 -14.94
C ILE A 189 0.22 4.98 -13.70
N GLY A 190 1.13 4.75 -12.74
CA GLY A 190 1.30 5.60 -11.56
C GLY A 190 1.65 7.04 -11.92
N VAL A 191 2.61 7.25 -12.82
CA VAL A 191 2.98 8.58 -13.33
C VAL A 191 1.80 9.24 -14.05
N CYS A 192 1.07 8.49 -14.89
CA CYS A 192 -0.12 9.00 -15.58
C CYS A 192 -1.22 9.41 -14.59
N ILE A 193 -1.52 8.58 -13.58
CA ILE A 193 -2.52 8.92 -12.55
C ILE A 193 -2.10 10.18 -11.80
N LEU A 194 -0.84 10.28 -11.36
CA LEU A 194 -0.34 11.48 -10.69
C LEU A 194 -0.44 12.74 -11.56
N SER A 195 -0.28 12.60 -12.90
CA SER A 195 -0.41 13.70 -13.85
C SER A 195 -1.87 14.19 -14.00
N ILE A 196 -2.84 13.30 -13.86
CA ILE A 196 -4.28 13.63 -13.96
C ILE A 196 -4.80 14.34 -12.70
N ILE A 197 -4.15 14.14 -11.56
CA ILE A 197 -4.57 14.75 -10.29
C ILE A 197 -4.45 16.28 -10.40
N PRO A 198 -5.55 17.04 -10.22
CA PRO A 198 -5.54 18.50 -10.35
C PRO A 198 -4.82 19.17 -9.18
N ARG A 199 -4.22 20.33 -9.44
CA ARG A 199 -3.51 21.14 -8.43
C ARG A 199 -4.44 21.93 -7.51
N HIS A 200 -5.65 22.21 -7.97
CA HIS A 200 -6.63 22.94 -7.17
C HIS A 200 -7.39 22.00 -6.26
N LYS A 201 -7.84 22.54 -5.15
CA LYS A 201 -8.68 21.77 -4.21
C LYS A 201 -10.01 21.41 -4.88
N ILE A 202 -10.35 20.11 -4.85
CA ILE A 202 -11.64 19.62 -5.35
C ILE A 202 -12.48 19.23 -4.15
N PHE A 203 -13.54 20.01 -3.90
CA PHE A 203 -14.45 19.79 -2.77
C PHE A 203 -13.66 19.58 -1.46
N HIS A 204 -14.00 18.56 -0.72
CA HIS A 204 -13.33 18.18 0.53
C HIS A 204 -12.35 17.01 0.36
N LEU A 205 -11.93 16.66 -0.88
CA LEU A 205 -11.02 15.53 -1.12
C LEU A 205 -9.64 15.74 -0.47
N ASP A 206 -9.17 16.96 -0.37
CA ASP A 206 -7.95 17.31 0.36
C ASP A 206 -8.06 17.02 1.87
N ALA A 207 -9.24 17.24 2.45
CA ALA A 207 -9.50 16.88 3.84
C ALA A 207 -9.53 15.35 4.03
N LEU A 208 -10.22 14.61 3.14
CA LEU A 208 -10.22 13.15 3.15
C LEU A 208 -8.81 12.56 3.01
N GLY A 209 -7.97 13.15 2.16
CA GLY A 209 -6.59 12.73 1.98
C GLY A 209 -5.72 12.91 3.25
N LYS A 210 -5.96 13.96 4.02
CA LYS A 210 -5.26 14.19 5.30
C LYS A 210 -5.62 13.15 6.35
N GLU A 211 -6.87 12.67 6.33
CA GLU A 211 -7.40 11.67 7.28
C GLU A 211 -7.20 10.22 6.80
N SER A 212 -6.35 9.99 5.79
CA SER A 212 -6.10 8.68 5.21
C SER A 212 -5.65 7.62 6.23
N MET A 213 -4.98 8.02 7.31
CA MET A 213 -4.56 7.11 8.38
C MET A 213 -5.77 6.54 9.15
N SER A 214 -6.78 7.35 9.45
CA SER A 214 -8.02 6.91 10.10
C SER A 214 -8.76 5.92 9.22
N ILE A 215 -8.92 6.25 7.92
CA ILE A 215 -9.54 5.35 6.94
C ILE A 215 -8.76 4.04 6.87
N TYR A 216 -7.42 4.10 6.77
CA TYR A 216 -6.55 2.93 6.72
C TYR A 216 -6.71 2.00 7.94
N PHE A 217 -6.87 2.56 9.14
CA PHE A 217 -7.01 1.77 10.38
C PHE A 217 -8.38 1.11 10.50
N PHE A 218 -9.44 1.88 10.25
CA PHE A 218 -10.78 1.44 10.61
C PHE A 218 -11.55 0.74 9.48
N HIS A 219 -11.14 0.90 8.19
CA HIS A 219 -11.89 0.26 7.10
C HIS A 219 -11.90 -1.28 7.22
N ARG A 220 -10.79 -1.89 7.61
CA ARG A 220 -10.70 -3.36 7.64
C ARG A 220 -11.53 -4.00 8.75
N PRO A 221 -11.53 -3.53 10.02
CA PRO A 221 -12.48 -3.97 11.03
C PRO A 221 -13.94 -3.89 10.58
N VAL A 222 -14.34 -2.76 9.94
CA VAL A 222 -15.70 -2.60 9.43
C VAL A 222 -15.98 -3.59 8.30
N LEU A 223 -15.06 -3.81 7.37
CA LEU A 223 -15.24 -4.79 6.30
C LEU A 223 -15.39 -6.21 6.84
N PHE A 224 -14.64 -6.62 7.86
CA PHE A 224 -14.82 -7.92 8.52
C PHE A 224 -16.19 -8.04 9.18
N TYR A 225 -16.69 -6.97 9.79
CA TYR A 225 -18.03 -6.97 10.36
C TYR A 225 -19.10 -7.08 9.26
N LEU A 226 -18.99 -6.34 8.17
CA LEU A 226 -19.91 -6.41 7.02
C LEU A 226 -19.86 -7.80 6.34
N GLU A 227 -18.70 -8.44 6.31
CA GLU A 227 -18.52 -9.81 5.84
C GLU A 227 -19.20 -10.81 6.78
N TYR A 228 -19.02 -10.65 8.09
CA TYR A 228 -19.66 -11.49 9.12
C TYR A 228 -21.19 -11.45 9.06
N VAL A 229 -21.78 -10.27 8.83
CA VAL A 229 -23.24 -10.12 8.69
C VAL A 229 -23.73 -10.38 7.25
N GLU A 230 -22.87 -10.92 6.39
CA GLU A 230 -23.18 -11.29 5.00
C GLU A 230 -23.81 -10.15 4.17
N THR A 231 -23.39 -8.91 4.38
CA THR A 231 -23.98 -7.73 3.74
C THR A 231 -23.95 -7.83 2.21
N TYR A 232 -22.85 -8.27 1.58
CA TYR A 232 -22.78 -8.39 0.13
C TYR A 232 -23.67 -9.52 -0.42
N PRO A 233 -23.69 -10.75 0.14
CA PRO A 233 -24.67 -11.78 -0.22
C PRO A 233 -26.10 -11.30 -0.13
N PHE A 234 -26.47 -10.60 0.96
CA PHE A 234 -27.79 -9.99 1.13
C PHE A 234 -28.13 -9.00 0.00
N LEU A 235 -27.22 -8.10 -0.33
CA LEU A 235 -27.41 -7.14 -1.44
C LEU A 235 -27.57 -7.85 -2.78
N TYR A 236 -26.74 -8.86 -3.04
CA TYR A 236 -26.80 -9.63 -4.28
C TYR A 236 -28.12 -10.38 -4.43
N GLN A 237 -28.59 -11.00 -3.35
CA GLN A 237 -29.84 -11.75 -3.35
C GLN A 237 -31.07 -10.85 -3.61
N HIS A 238 -31.09 -9.63 -3.05
CA HIS A 238 -32.26 -8.75 -3.14
C HIS A 238 -32.20 -7.77 -4.32
N PHE A 239 -31.01 -7.35 -4.74
CA PHE A 239 -30.81 -6.30 -5.74
C PHE A 239 -30.06 -6.74 -7.01
N HIS A 240 -29.62 -8.01 -7.08
CA HIS A 240 -28.98 -8.63 -8.26
C HIS A 240 -27.94 -7.70 -8.94
N GLY A 241 -28.21 -7.23 -10.17
CA GLY A 241 -27.31 -6.41 -10.94
C GLY A 241 -26.91 -5.05 -10.31
N TRP A 242 -27.71 -4.54 -9.36
CA TRP A 242 -27.42 -3.30 -8.62
C TRP A 242 -26.53 -3.51 -7.41
N ALA A 243 -26.31 -4.75 -6.97
CA ALA A 243 -25.57 -5.07 -5.75
C ALA A 243 -24.15 -4.45 -5.76
N ASN A 244 -23.45 -4.48 -6.89
CA ASN A 244 -22.11 -3.90 -7.01
C ASN A 244 -22.13 -2.36 -6.86
N ILE A 245 -23.16 -1.70 -7.37
CA ILE A 245 -23.30 -0.25 -7.25
C ILE A 245 -23.63 0.13 -5.80
N LEU A 246 -24.53 -0.61 -5.16
CA LEU A 246 -24.87 -0.40 -3.75
C LEU A 246 -23.64 -0.65 -2.85
N TRP A 247 -22.84 -1.68 -3.14
CA TRP A 247 -21.60 -1.95 -2.42
C TRP A 247 -20.59 -0.82 -2.59
N LEU A 248 -20.46 -0.25 -3.79
CA LEU A 248 -19.61 0.92 -4.03
C LEU A 248 -20.10 2.15 -3.23
N ILE A 249 -21.41 2.38 -3.19
CA ILE A 249 -22.00 3.48 -2.41
C ILE A 249 -21.68 3.30 -0.92
N ILE A 250 -21.84 2.09 -0.38
CA ILE A 250 -21.49 1.76 1.02
C ILE A 250 -19.99 2.05 1.27
N ALA A 251 -19.10 1.66 0.35
CA ALA A 251 -17.68 1.93 0.47
C ALA A 251 -17.38 3.44 0.49
N ILE A 252 -18.03 4.24 -0.34
CA ILE A 252 -17.87 5.70 -0.36
C ILE A 252 -18.36 6.32 0.95
N ILE A 253 -19.54 5.92 1.43
CA ILE A 253 -20.10 6.39 2.70
C ILE A 253 -19.16 6.04 3.85
N LEU A 254 -18.64 4.82 3.86
CA LEU A 254 -17.67 4.36 4.88
C LEU A 254 -16.41 5.24 4.90
N VAL A 255 -15.84 5.57 3.75
CA VAL A 255 -14.67 6.46 3.65
C VAL A 255 -14.98 7.83 4.25
N ILE A 256 -16.15 8.41 3.93
CA ILE A 256 -16.58 9.72 4.46
C ILE A 256 -16.76 9.67 5.99
N ILE A 257 -17.36 8.61 6.50
CA ILE A 257 -17.54 8.42 7.96
C ILE A 257 -16.19 8.29 8.66
N LEU A 258 -15.30 7.43 8.14
CA LEU A 258 -14.00 7.16 8.76
C LEU A 258 -13.02 8.33 8.66
N ALA A 259 -13.27 9.28 7.77
CA ALA A 259 -12.51 10.52 7.68
C ALA A 259 -12.97 11.59 8.69
N GLN A 260 -13.96 11.32 9.55
CA GLN A 260 -14.41 12.30 10.52
C GLN A 260 -13.37 12.50 11.65
N PRO A 261 -13.27 13.71 12.24
CA PRO A 261 -12.28 14.04 13.27
C PRO A 261 -12.32 13.13 14.50
N LEU A 262 -13.44 12.45 14.74
CA LEU A 262 -13.59 11.47 15.81
C LEU A 262 -12.58 10.32 15.68
N PHE A 263 -12.38 9.82 14.47
CA PHE A 263 -11.48 8.71 14.19
C PHE A 263 -10.00 9.16 14.12
N GLU A 264 -9.73 10.45 13.93
CA GLU A 264 -8.38 11.01 13.94
C GLU A 264 -7.82 11.22 15.36
N LYS A 265 -8.67 11.54 16.32
CA LYS A 265 -8.26 11.84 17.72
C LYS A 265 -7.29 10.82 18.33
N PRO A 266 -7.52 9.49 18.23
CA PRO A 266 -6.61 8.48 18.78
C PRO A 266 -5.19 8.60 18.23
N PHE A 267 -5.05 8.92 16.93
CA PHE A 267 -3.72 9.06 16.29
C PHE A 267 -3.01 10.33 16.72
N LYS A 268 -3.73 11.45 16.91
CA LYS A 268 -3.18 12.70 17.44
C LYS A 268 -2.63 12.47 18.85
N ILE A 269 -3.40 11.81 19.71
CA ILE A 269 -2.98 11.47 21.08
C ILE A 269 -1.75 10.55 21.06
N TYR A 270 -1.79 9.49 20.26
CA TYR A 270 -0.68 8.55 20.11
C TYR A 270 0.60 9.24 19.60
N ASN A 271 0.49 10.05 18.54
CA ASN A 271 1.63 10.79 18.00
C ASN A 271 2.22 11.77 19.02
N ALA A 272 1.38 12.49 19.77
CA ALA A 272 1.84 13.38 20.83
C ALA A 272 2.59 12.60 21.93
N TRP A 273 2.08 11.45 22.34
CA TRP A 273 2.72 10.58 23.32
C TRP A 273 4.10 10.08 22.86
N ILE A 274 4.21 9.62 21.58
CA ILE A 274 5.51 9.18 21.00
C ILE A 274 6.51 10.34 21.00
N GLN A 275 6.09 11.55 20.60
CA GLN A 275 6.98 12.72 20.55
C GLN A 275 7.55 13.08 21.93
N GLN A 276 6.77 12.89 22.99
CA GLN A 276 7.19 13.18 24.37
C GLN A 276 8.07 12.09 24.98
N ARG A 277 7.83 10.81 24.64
CA ARG A 277 8.46 9.67 25.32
C ARG A 277 9.72 9.14 24.67
N VAL A 278 9.83 9.25 23.35
CA VAL A 278 11.00 8.75 22.62
C VAL A 278 12.09 9.82 22.61
N HIS A 279 12.84 9.89 23.69
CA HIS A 279 14.11 10.61 23.75
C HIS A 279 15.23 9.57 23.58
N VAL A 280 16.12 9.80 22.59
CA VAL A 280 17.31 8.98 22.38
C VAL A 280 18.50 9.81 22.88
N SER A 281 19.06 9.38 24.01
CA SER A 281 20.34 9.89 24.52
C SER A 281 21.50 9.57 23.57
#